data_3e8d1c2fc58ec8b9d1828dd09209af36
#
_entry.id   3e8d1c2fc58ec8b9d1828dd09209af36
#
_cell.length_a   1.000
_cell.length_b   1.000
_cell.length_c   1.000
_cell.angle_alpha   90.00
_cell.angle_beta   90.00
_cell.angle_gamma   90.00
#
_symmetry.space_group_name_H-M   'P 1'
#
loop_
_entity.id
_entity.type
_entity.pdbx_description
1 polymer ?
#
loop_
_entity_poly.entity_id
_entity_poly.type
_entity_poly.pdbx_seq_one_letter_code
_entity_poly.pdbx_strand_id
1 'polypeptide(L)'
;MIIARSSVAVAIIISILTGCTSSPKQPRPKEMYSQASALTKLSAAVESTVRYKNPPSELGESELLVLATRHDPVLLENFKNYKVRVLREARHSVVLVCDASGTRALLEDAGCTGPMDRERWKDKPEPCEFSIDTRVVCGGD
;
A
#
# COMPACT_ATOMS: atom_id res chain seq x y z
N MET A 1 2.04 -40.28 -68.85
CA MET A 1 1.05 -40.14 -67.77
C MET A 1 1.79 -39.48 -66.56
N ILE A 2 1.73 -38.15 -66.49
CA ILE A 2 2.51 -37.35 -65.54
C ILE A 2 1.54 -36.79 -64.51
N ILE A 3 1.66 -37.24 -63.28
CA ILE A 3 0.81 -36.78 -62.20
C ILE A 3 1.55 -35.63 -61.51
N ALA A 4 1.05 -34.42 -61.68
CA ALA A 4 1.54 -33.24 -60.95
C ALA A 4 1.00 -33.24 -59.53
N ARG A 5 1.89 -33.26 -58.53
CA ARG A 5 1.55 -33.05 -57.13
C ARG A 5 1.64 -31.57 -56.81
N SER A 6 0.50 -30.93 -56.58
CA SER A 6 0.42 -29.58 -56.02
C SER A 6 0.68 -29.64 -54.51
N SER A 7 1.75 -29.02 -54.07
CA SER A 7 2.01 -28.77 -52.66
C SER A 7 1.35 -27.45 -52.23
N VAL A 8 0.33 -27.56 -51.41
CA VAL A 8 -0.28 -26.40 -50.76
C VAL A 8 0.53 -26.06 -49.54
N ALA A 9 1.22 -24.96 -49.58
CA ALA A 9 1.92 -24.39 -48.42
C ALA A 9 0.91 -23.62 -47.56
N VAL A 10 0.59 -24.17 -46.42
CA VAL A 10 -0.22 -23.48 -45.40
C VAL A 10 0.69 -22.55 -44.60
N ALA A 11 0.62 -21.23 -44.84
CA ALA A 11 1.27 -20.23 -44.06
C ALA A 11 0.48 -19.99 -42.76
N ILE A 12 1.01 -20.47 -41.64
CA ILE A 12 0.46 -20.17 -40.29
C ILE A 12 0.98 -18.81 -39.90
N ILE A 13 0.11 -17.79 -39.94
CA ILE A 13 0.39 -16.45 -39.39
C ILE A 13 0.17 -16.52 -37.89
N ILE A 14 1.27 -16.60 -37.13
CA ILE A 14 1.24 -16.46 -35.67
C ILE A 14 1.16 -14.98 -35.36
N SER A 15 -0.05 -14.50 -35.07
CA SER A 15 -0.24 -13.14 -34.51
C SER A 15 0.25 -13.11 -33.10
N ILE A 16 1.46 -12.57 -32.91
CA ILE A 16 1.99 -12.27 -31.58
C ILE A 16 1.26 -11.03 -31.06
N LEU A 17 0.24 -11.24 -30.21
CA LEU A 17 -0.37 -10.18 -29.41
C LEU A 17 0.66 -9.75 -28.36
N THR A 18 1.47 -8.74 -28.69
CA THR A 18 2.27 -8.00 -27.71
C THR A 18 1.32 -7.20 -26.84
N GLY A 19 0.82 -7.82 -25.79
CA GLY A 19 0.09 -7.13 -24.72
C GLY A 19 1.05 -6.14 -24.07
N CYS A 20 0.83 -4.83 -24.29
CA CYS A 20 1.45 -3.79 -23.50
C CYS A 20 0.97 -3.94 -22.06
N THR A 21 1.71 -4.67 -21.23
CA THR A 21 1.56 -4.60 -19.78
C THR A 21 2.06 -3.23 -19.37
N SER A 22 1.14 -2.26 -19.22
CA SER A 22 1.45 -0.99 -18.60
C SER A 22 1.84 -1.28 -17.15
N SER A 23 3.14 -1.30 -16.87
CA SER A 23 3.65 -1.34 -15.50
C SER A 23 3.01 -0.20 -14.71
N PRO A 24 2.46 -0.44 -13.50
CA PRO A 24 1.89 0.61 -12.68
C PRO A 24 2.96 1.69 -12.49
N LYS A 25 2.62 2.91 -12.89
CA LYS A 25 3.53 4.05 -12.86
C LYS A 25 3.92 4.32 -11.41
N GLN A 26 5.19 4.16 -11.09
CA GLN A 26 5.69 4.45 -9.75
C GLN A 26 5.48 5.94 -9.44
N PRO A 27 4.94 6.29 -8.26
CA PRO A 27 4.76 7.69 -7.88
C PRO A 27 6.06 8.48 -7.98
N ARG A 28 5.97 9.73 -8.41
CA ARG A 28 7.15 10.61 -8.48
C ARG A 28 7.66 10.93 -7.08
N PRO A 29 8.98 11.11 -6.87
CA PRO A 29 9.54 11.36 -5.55
C PRO A 29 8.85 12.51 -4.78
N LYS A 30 8.51 13.60 -5.48
CA LYS A 30 7.83 14.75 -4.87
C LYS A 30 6.44 14.41 -4.31
N GLU A 31 5.68 13.56 -5.00
CA GLU A 31 4.39 13.07 -4.53
C GLU A 31 4.57 12.19 -3.29
N MET A 32 5.61 11.36 -3.27
CA MET A 32 5.90 10.49 -2.14
C MET A 32 6.32 11.25 -0.88
N TYR A 33 7.04 12.36 -0.99
CA TYR A 33 7.33 13.22 0.17
C TYR A 33 6.05 13.84 0.77
N SER A 34 5.13 14.27 -0.07
CA SER A 34 3.82 14.75 0.39
C SER A 34 3.03 13.64 1.08
N GLN A 35 3.02 12.45 0.50
CA GLN A 35 2.35 11.28 1.08
C GLN A 35 3.01 10.83 2.39
N ALA A 36 4.34 10.87 2.49
CA ALA A 36 5.06 10.56 3.72
C ALA A 36 4.68 11.51 4.86
N SER A 37 4.64 12.81 4.60
CA SER A 37 4.19 13.81 5.58
C SER A 37 2.73 13.62 5.98
N ALA A 38 1.86 13.28 5.03
CA ALA A 38 0.45 12.98 5.32
C ALA A 38 0.31 11.70 6.16
N LEU A 39 1.13 10.68 5.88
CA LEU A 39 1.11 9.42 6.61
C LEU A 39 1.51 9.61 8.07
N THR A 40 2.53 10.39 8.36
CA THR A 40 2.94 10.70 9.75
C THR A 40 1.78 11.29 10.57
N LYS A 41 0.97 12.16 9.96
CA LYS A 41 -0.21 12.73 10.63
C LYS A 41 -1.31 11.70 10.81
N LEU A 42 -1.57 10.88 9.80
CA LEU A 42 -2.57 9.82 9.86
C LEU A 42 -2.19 8.78 10.92
N SER A 43 -0.94 8.31 10.93
CA SER A 43 -0.47 7.31 11.89
C SER A 43 -0.56 7.82 13.33
N ALA A 44 -0.22 9.08 13.57
CA ALA A 44 -0.39 9.72 14.88
C ALA A 44 -1.86 9.79 15.32
N ALA A 45 -2.78 10.07 14.41
CA ALA A 45 -4.22 10.09 14.70
C ALA A 45 -4.75 8.68 15.05
N VAL A 46 -4.32 7.65 14.31
CA VAL A 46 -4.66 6.24 14.57
C VAL A 46 -4.10 5.81 15.91
N GLU A 47 -2.83 6.09 16.19
CA GLU A 47 -2.16 5.78 17.46
C GLU A 47 -2.90 6.42 18.66
N SER A 48 -3.21 7.70 18.56
CA SER A 48 -3.97 8.41 19.59
C SER A 48 -5.33 7.74 19.85
N THR A 49 -5.99 7.28 18.79
CA THR A 49 -7.26 6.57 18.93
C THR A 49 -7.09 5.22 19.61
N VAL A 50 -6.10 4.43 19.20
CA VAL A 50 -5.80 3.12 19.81
C VAL A 50 -5.43 3.26 21.28
N ARG A 51 -4.56 4.21 21.63
CA ARG A 51 -4.05 4.39 23.00
C ARG A 51 -5.06 4.97 23.98
N TYR A 52 -5.84 5.96 23.55
CA TYR A 52 -6.67 6.75 24.47
C TYR A 52 -8.14 6.46 24.39
N LYS A 53 -8.66 5.99 23.26
CA LYS A 53 -10.07 5.64 23.11
C LYS A 53 -10.34 4.15 23.31
N ASN A 54 -9.28 3.33 23.27
CA ASN A 54 -9.33 1.88 23.43
C ASN A 54 -10.50 1.24 22.66
N PRO A 55 -10.55 1.40 21.32
CA PRO A 55 -11.65 0.89 20.52
C PRO A 55 -11.73 -0.64 20.61
N PRO A 56 -12.92 -1.24 20.43
CA PRO A 56 -13.09 -2.69 20.46
C PRO A 56 -12.10 -3.42 19.56
N SER A 57 -11.63 -4.59 19.98
CA SER A 57 -10.68 -5.40 19.22
C SER A 57 -11.23 -5.87 17.87
N GLU A 58 -12.56 -6.04 17.81
CA GLU A 58 -13.30 -6.50 16.64
C GLU A 58 -13.46 -5.41 15.56
N LEU A 59 -13.13 -4.15 15.89
CA LEU A 59 -13.25 -3.05 14.94
C LEU A 59 -12.31 -3.28 13.75
N GLY A 60 -12.87 -3.29 12.56
CA GLY A 60 -12.11 -3.50 11.31
C GLY A 60 -11.15 -2.34 11.00
N GLU A 61 -10.18 -2.59 10.14
CA GLU A 61 -9.17 -1.59 9.73
C GLU A 61 -9.82 -0.30 9.19
N SER A 62 -10.82 -0.44 8.31
CA SER A 62 -11.52 0.72 7.71
C SER A 62 -12.33 1.51 8.74
N GLU A 63 -12.99 0.83 9.66
CA GLU A 63 -13.77 1.46 10.73
C GLU A 63 -12.85 2.21 11.70
N LEU A 64 -11.70 1.63 12.02
CA LEU A 64 -10.69 2.29 12.85
C LEU A 64 -10.15 3.55 12.18
N LEU A 65 -9.86 3.52 10.89
CA LEU A 65 -9.44 4.69 10.12
C LEU A 65 -10.50 5.81 10.16
N VAL A 66 -11.76 5.47 9.92
CA VAL A 66 -12.88 6.44 10.01
C VAL A 66 -12.99 7.02 11.43
N LEU A 67 -12.89 6.18 12.46
CA LEU A 67 -12.93 6.63 13.85
C LEU A 67 -11.76 7.56 14.19
N ALA A 68 -10.55 7.22 13.73
CA ALA A 68 -9.34 8.00 13.98
C ALA A 68 -9.36 9.38 13.30
N THR A 69 -9.96 9.45 12.12
CA THR A 69 -10.01 10.67 11.29
C THR A 69 -11.34 11.42 11.39
N ARG A 70 -12.21 11.05 12.32
CA ARG A 70 -13.56 11.65 12.44
C ARG A 70 -13.54 13.17 12.55
N HIS A 71 -12.53 13.75 13.20
CA HIS A 71 -12.39 15.18 13.39
C HIS A 71 -11.56 15.87 12.30
N ASP A 72 -10.84 15.11 11.48
CA ASP A 72 -10.07 15.59 10.34
C ASP A 72 -10.09 14.54 9.19
N PRO A 73 -11.19 14.48 8.43
CA PRO A 73 -11.32 13.52 7.33
C PRO A 73 -10.30 13.75 6.20
N VAL A 74 -9.70 14.94 6.10
CA VAL A 74 -8.70 15.29 5.08
C VAL A 74 -7.47 14.37 5.20
N LEU A 75 -7.19 13.83 6.38
CA LEU A 75 -6.10 12.86 6.57
C LEU A 75 -6.25 11.63 5.68
N LEU A 76 -7.47 11.15 5.44
CA LEU A 76 -7.72 10.02 4.53
C LEU A 76 -7.80 10.42 3.06
N GLU A 77 -8.23 11.65 2.76
CA GLU A 77 -8.33 12.14 1.38
C GLU A 77 -6.99 12.09 0.63
N ASN A 78 -5.88 12.28 1.34
CA ASN A 78 -4.54 12.15 0.79
C ASN A 78 -4.24 10.75 0.25
N PHE A 79 -4.99 9.75 0.70
CA PHE A 79 -4.78 8.33 0.38
C PHE A 79 -5.93 7.70 -0.42
N LYS A 80 -6.87 8.49 -0.95
CA LYS A 80 -8.05 7.99 -1.68
C LYS A 80 -7.72 7.09 -2.88
N ASN A 81 -6.53 7.23 -3.46
CA ASN A 81 -6.06 6.43 -4.59
C ASN A 81 -5.13 5.28 -4.16
N TYR A 82 -5.06 5.01 -2.87
CA TYR A 82 -4.19 3.99 -2.28
C TYR A 82 -5.02 3.07 -1.40
N LYS A 83 -4.47 1.90 -1.11
CA LYS A 83 -5.03 1.03 -0.08
C LYS A 83 -4.30 1.28 1.24
N VAL A 84 -5.04 1.74 2.24
CA VAL A 84 -4.51 1.97 3.59
C VAL A 84 -4.88 0.79 4.48
N ARG A 85 -3.90 0.29 5.20
CA ARG A 85 -4.05 -0.80 6.15
C ARG A 85 -3.57 -0.39 7.53
N VAL A 86 -4.13 -0.99 8.58
CA VAL A 86 -3.77 -0.72 9.97
C VAL A 86 -3.52 -2.03 10.71
N LEU A 87 -2.35 -2.13 11.33
CA LEU A 87 -2.04 -3.16 12.32
C LEU A 87 -2.20 -2.56 13.71
N ARG A 88 -2.83 -3.29 14.63
CA ARG A 88 -2.90 -2.95 16.06
C ARG A 88 -2.13 -4.00 16.85
N GLU A 89 -1.21 -3.56 17.67
CA GLU A 89 -0.47 -4.42 18.60
C GLU A 89 -0.48 -3.78 19.98
N ALA A 90 -1.19 -4.40 20.91
CA ALA A 90 -1.42 -3.86 22.25
C ALA A 90 -1.97 -2.41 22.19
N ARG A 91 -1.19 -1.43 22.62
CA ARG A 91 -1.55 0.00 22.64
C ARG A 91 -0.96 0.80 21.48
N HIS A 92 -0.33 0.11 20.54
CA HIS A 92 0.36 0.73 19.42
C HIS A 92 -0.29 0.37 18.07
N SER A 93 0.02 1.16 17.08
CA SER A 93 -0.47 0.96 15.72
C SER A 93 0.61 1.23 14.67
N VAL A 94 0.48 0.52 13.54
CA VAL A 94 1.25 0.76 12.33
C VAL A 94 0.28 1.02 11.20
N VAL A 95 0.52 2.04 10.40
CA VAL A 95 -0.24 2.34 9.18
C VAL A 95 0.62 2.02 7.96
N LEU A 96 0.08 1.20 7.08
CA LEU A 96 0.71 0.77 5.84
C LEU A 96 -0.09 1.31 4.65
N VAL A 97 0.58 2.01 3.75
CA VAL A 97 0.03 2.48 2.48
C VAL A 97 0.54 1.60 1.36
N CYS A 98 -0.39 1.00 0.63
CA CYS A 98 -0.11 0.18 -0.53
C CYS A 98 -0.62 0.86 -1.81
N ASP A 99 -0.17 0.40 -2.96
CA ASP A 99 -0.72 0.83 -4.25
C ASP A 99 -2.24 0.55 -4.34
N ALA A 100 -2.89 1.11 -5.33
CA ALA A 100 -4.34 0.98 -5.51
C ALA A 100 -4.81 -0.48 -5.61
N SER A 101 -3.99 -1.37 -6.15
CA SER A 101 -4.27 -2.80 -6.24
C SER A 101 -4.14 -3.52 -4.88
N GLY A 102 -3.43 -2.93 -3.92
CA GLY A 102 -3.15 -3.53 -2.64
C GLY A 102 -2.12 -4.66 -2.70
N THR A 103 -1.28 -4.66 -3.73
CA THR A 103 -0.27 -5.72 -3.93
C THR A 103 1.13 -5.30 -3.48
N ARG A 104 1.43 -4.01 -3.53
CA ARG A 104 2.76 -3.47 -3.26
C ARG A 104 2.73 -2.43 -2.14
N ALA A 105 3.61 -2.60 -1.15
CA ALA A 105 3.83 -1.60 -0.10
C ALA A 105 4.59 -0.38 -0.65
N LEU A 106 4.14 0.80 -0.25
CA LEU A 106 4.73 2.09 -0.64
C LEU A 106 5.34 2.82 0.55
N LEU A 107 4.58 2.99 1.61
CA LEU A 107 4.97 3.70 2.84
C LEU A 107 4.47 2.92 4.05
N GLU A 108 5.19 3.01 5.15
CA GLU A 108 4.80 2.39 6.41
C GLU A 108 5.28 3.27 7.56
N ASP A 109 4.47 3.44 8.59
CA ASP A 109 4.79 4.30 9.73
C ASP A 109 4.17 3.76 11.02
N ALA A 110 4.96 3.75 12.10
CA ALA A 110 4.47 3.45 13.43
C ALA A 110 3.97 4.74 14.10
N GLY A 111 2.74 4.69 14.62
CA GLY A 111 2.11 5.88 15.19
C GLY A 111 2.74 6.41 16.48
N CYS A 112 3.56 5.59 17.14
CA CYS A 112 4.28 5.95 18.37
C CYS A 112 5.52 6.82 18.13
N THR A 113 5.99 6.95 16.89
CA THR A 113 7.19 7.72 16.53
C THR A 113 6.82 9.04 15.88
N GLY A 114 7.69 10.05 15.98
CA GLY A 114 7.48 11.33 15.32
C GLY A 114 7.91 11.35 13.85
N PRO A 115 9.13 10.84 13.52
CA PRO A 115 9.58 10.76 12.14
C PRO A 115 8.97 9.55 11.42
N MET A 116 8.99 9.58 10.09
CA MET A 116 8.64 8.44 9.26
C MET A 116 9.59 7.28 9.52
N ASP A 117 9.06 6.11 9.85
CA ASP A 117 9.88 4.94 10.19
C ASP A 117 10.41 4.22 8.98
N ARG A 118 9.63 4.16 7.92
CA ARG A 118 10.01 3.42 6.73
C ARG A 118 9.45 4.02 5.45
N GLU A 119 10.35 4.27 4.52
CA GLU A 119 10.04 4.59 3.13
C GLU A 119 10.31 3.39 2.23
N ARG A 120 9.43 3.13 1.27
CA ARG A 120 9.55 1.98 0.36
C ARG A 120 9.58 2.36 -1.12
N TRP A 121 9.28 3.59 -1.48
CA TRP A 121 9.14 3.99 -2.89
C TRP A 121 10.44 4.02 -3.70
N LYS A 122 11.59 4.00 -3.01
CA LYS A 122 12.92 4.01 -3.65
C LYS A 122 13.50 2.62 -3.84
N ASP A 123 12.94 1.64 -3.14
CA ASP A 123 13.47 0.30 -3.06
C ASP A 123 12.79 -0.66 -4.06
N LYS A 124 13.21 -1.91 -4.02
CA LYS A 124 12.56 -2.96 -4.79
C LYS A 124 11.10 -3.10 -4.37
N PRO A 125 10.21 -3.48 -5.29
CA PRO A 125 8.82 -3.74 -4.94
C PRO A 125 8.73 -4.78 -3.81
N GLU A 126 8.07 -4.41 -2.72
CA GLU A 126 7.78 -5.30 -1.60
C GLU A 126 6.28 -5.59 -1.55
N PRO A 127 5.85 -6.78 -1.09
CA PRO A 127 4.43 -7.08 -0.93
C PRO A 127 3.75 -6.11 0.05
N CYS A 128 2.43 -5.96 -0.09
CA CYS A 128 1.62 -5.13 0.81
C CYS A 128 1.42 -5.84 2.17
N GLU A 129 2.51 -5.95 2.92
CA GLU A 129 2.58 -6.61 4.23
C GLU A 129 3.29 -5.70 5.23
N PHE A 130 2.88 -5.77 6.49
CA PHE A 130 3.52 -5.04 7.57
C PHE A 130 4.92 -5.57 7.83
N SER A 131 5.87 -4.68 8.10
CA SER A 131 7.26 -5.04 8.38
C SER A 131 7.84 -4.33 9.61
N ILE A 132 7.16 -3.30 10.13
CA ILE A 132 7.54 -2.65 11.39
C ILE A 132 7.05 -3.50 12.55
N ASP A 133 7.96 -3.84 13.47
CA ASP A 133 7.65 -4.47 14.76
C ASP A 133 7.51 -3.37 15.82
N THR A 134 6.30 -3.15 16.31
CA THR A 134 6.01 -2.10 17.30
C THR A 134 6.75 -2.30 18.61
N ARG A 135 7.07 -3.54 18.99
CA ARG A 135 7.85 -3.84 20.19
C ARG A 135 9.27 -3.31 20.11
N VAL A 136 9.81 -3.21 18.89
CA VAL A 136 11.15 -2.68 18.64
C VAL A 136 11.15 -1.16 18.58
N VAL A 137 10.20 -0.57 17.83
CA VAL A 137 10.21 0.88 17.53
C VAL A 137 9.48 1.72 18.58
N CYS A 138 8.46 1.15 19.25
CA CYS A 138 7.68 1.86 20.27
C CYS A 138 8.21 1.64 21.71
N GLY A 139 9.11 0.70 21.90
CA GLY A 139 9.50 0.23 23.22
C GLY A 139 8.42 -0.68 23.82
N GLY A 140 8.83 -1.78 24.45
CA GLY A 140 7.87 -2.63 25.17
C GLY A 140 7.29 -1.87 26.38
N ASP A 141 5.99 -1.85 26.50
CA ASP A 141 5.27 -1.45 27.73
C ASP A 141 5.57 -2.43 28.87
#